data_7ca7ee911373cec975cf35eee4efcc29
#
_entry.id   7ca7ee911373cec975cf35eee4efcc29
#
_cell.length_a   1.000
_cell.length_b   1.000
_cell.length_c   1.000
_cell.angle_alpha   90.00
_cell.angle_beta   90.00
_cell.angle_gamma   90.00
#
_symmetry.space_group_name_H-M   'P 1'
#
loop_
_entity.id
_entity.type
_entity.pdbx_description
1 polymer ?
#
loop_
_entity_poly.entity_id
_entity_poly.type
_entity_poly.pdbx_seq_one_letter_code
_entity_poly.pdbx_strand_id
1 'polypeptide(L)'
;MSAIAVEHRRSAVVATEEMKVRDAVEADLPAIIKIYNAAIATRIATAQLEPVTFEERRDWLKQHSSDQHPFWVLEIDRSVAGWLTLKPFLPRRAYRGTAEVSVYVDEKFRRRGIARTLLGEAIVRGPSLEINAVVGLIFAHNKPSLKLFEQLGFEKWGLLPRVARLDQVERDLTIMGRHV
;
A
#
# COMPACT_ATOMS: atom_id res chain seq x y z
N MET A 1 -29.09 -52.96 28.65
CA MET A 1 -27.76 -52.28 28.75
C MET A 1 -27.59 -51.50 27.46
N SER A 2 -27.79 -50.19 27.58
CA SER A 2 -27.72 -49.28 26.41
C SER A 2 -26.38 -48.55 26.44
N ALA A 3 -25.56 -48.73 25.40
CA ALA A 3 -24.26 -48.05 25.25
C ALA A 3 -24.50 -46.67 24.60
N ILE A 4 -24.21 -45.62 25.37
CA ILE A 4 -24.27 -44.24 24.87
C ILE A 4 -22.96 -43.96 24.10
N ALA A 5 -23.08 -43.78 22.78
CA ALA A 5 -21.97 -43.33 21.95
C ALA A 5 -21.72 -41.82 22.21
N VAL A 6 -20.57 -41.49 22.76
CA VAL A 6 -20.11 -40.09 22.92
C VAL A 6 -19.46 -39.68 21.59
N GLU A 7 -20.17 -38.84 20.85
CA GLU A 7 -19.72 -38.26 19.59
C GLU A 7 -18.74 -37.11 19.91
N HIS A 8 -17.44 -37.36 19.67
CA HIS A 8 -16.41 -36.34 19.76
C HIS A 8 -16.57 -35.35 18.60
N ARG A 9 -17.19 -34.22 18.86
CA ARG A 9 -17.11 -33.06 17.95
C ARG A 9 -15.66 -32.59 17.87
N ARG A 10 -15.00 -32.92 16.78
CA ARG A 10 -13.72 -32.28 16.41
C ARG A 10 -13.98 -30.82 16.16
N SER A 11 -13.55 -29.97 17.09
CA SER A 11 -13.49 -28.52 16.92
C SER A 11 -12.54 -28.24 15.77
N ALA A 12 -13.05 -27.74 14.64
CA ALA A 12 -12.20 -27.27 13.56
C ALA A 12 -11.45 -26.05 14.07
N VAL A 13 -10.16 -26.18 14.29
CA VAL A 13 -9.26 -25.05 14.53
C VAL A 13 -9.28 -24.24 13.23
N VAL A 14 -9.98 -23.12 13.25
CA VAL A 14 -9.90 -22.12 12.19
C VAL A 14 -8.47 -21.59 12.26
N ALA A 15 -7.61 -22.01 11.33
CA ALA A 15 -6.29 -21.44 11.18
C ALA A 15 -6.47 -19.94 10.92
N THR A 16 -6.09 -19.12 11.88
CA THR A 16 -6.03 -17.66 11.69
C THR A 16 -4.94 -17.40 10.67
N GLU A 17 -5.33 -16.88 9.50
CA GLU A 17 -4.37 -16.45 8.48
C GLU A 17 -3.38 -15.45 9.10
N GLU A 18 -2.11 -15.80 9.10
CA GLU A 18 -1.06 -14.96 9.66
C GLU A 18 -0.76 -13.81 8.70
N MET A 19 -1.15 -12.60 9.06
CA MET A 19 -0.78 -11.37 8.35
C MET A 19 0.49 -10.80 8.96
N LYS A 20 1.53 -10.64 8.13
CA LYS A 20 2.81 -10.11 8.58
C LYS A 20 3.27 -8.96 7.67
N VAL A 21 3.56 -7.80 8.29
CA VAL A 21 4.24 -6.69 7.60
C VAL A 21 5.74 -6.81 7.84
N ARG A 22 6.53 -6.73 6.78
CA ARG A 22 7.99 -6.77 6.81
C ARG A 22 8.59 -5.93 5.68
N ASP A 23 9.88 -5.66 5.78
CA ASP A 23 10.61 -5.03 4.68
C ASP A 23 10.60 -5.92 3.45
N ALA A 24 10.47 -5.28 2.28
CA ALA A 24 10.55 -5.95 0.99
C ALA A 24 11.99 -6.36 0.70
N VAL A 25 12.15 -7.54 0.11
CA VAL A 25 13.44 -8.07 -0.36
C VAL A 25 13.38 -8.32 -1.88
N GLU A 26 14.53 -8.51 -2.53
CA GLU A 26 14.58 -8.74 -3.98
C GLU A 26 13.72 -9.92 -4.43
N ALA A 27 13.60 -10.96 -3.62
CA ALA A 27 12.74 -12.11 -3.89
C ALA A 27 11.24 -11.76 -3.98
N ASP A 28 10.80 -10.62 -3.45
CA ASP A 28 9.40 -10.16 -3.52
C ASP A 28 9.09 -9.43 -4.84
N LEU A 29 10.12 -8.99 -5.59
CA LEU A 29 9.95 -8.18 -6.79
C LEU A 29 8.99 -8.77 -7.83
N PRO A 30 8.98 -10.08 -8.12
CA PRO A 30 8.02 -10.64 -9.06
C PRO A 30 6.56 -10.39 -8.64
N ALA A 31 6.23 -10.54 -7.35
CA ALA A 31 4.90 -10.29 -6.83
C ALA A 31 4.57 -8.78 -6.80
N ILE A 32 5.52 -7.94 -6.37
CA ILE A 32 5.39 -6.48 -6.35
C ILE A 32 5.09 -5.94 -7.74
N ILE A 33 5.85 -6.38 -8.75
CA ILE A 33 5.70 -5.98 -10.16
C ILE A 33 4.35 -6.43 -10.70
N LYS A 34 3.96 -7.68 -10.44
CA LYS A 34 2.66 -8.20 -10.84
C LYS A 34 1.52 -7.34 -10.29
N ILE A 35 1.54 -7.02 -9.00
CA ILE A 35 0.53 -6.18 -8.33
C ILE A 35 0.51 -4.78 -8.96
N TYR A 36 1.68 -4.19 -9.20
CA TYR A 36 1.77 -2.86 -9.75
C TYR A 36 1.31 -2.80 -11.22
N ASN A 37 1.72 -3.75 -12.05
CA ASN A 37 1.32 -3.81 -13.45
C ASN A 37 -0.19 -4.05 -13.60
N ALA A 38 -0.80 -4.84 -12.71
CA ALA A 38 -2.26 -4.95 -12.64
C ALA A 38 -2.93 -3.61 -12.28
N ALA A 39 -2.33 -2.82 -11.36
CA ALA A 39 -2.84 -1.49 -11.03
C ALA A 39 -2.69 -0.50 -12.19
N ILE A 40 -1.57 -0.53 -12.93
CA ILE A 40 -1.33 0.29 -14.13
C ILE A 40 -2.45 0.07 -15.15
N ALA A 41 -2.79 -1.18 -15.44
CA ALA A 41 -3.82 -1.56 -16.41
C ALA A 41 -5.21 -0.97 -16.07
N THR A 42 -5.48 -0.69 -14.80
CA THR A 42 -6.79 -0.11 -14.38
C THR A 42 -6.94 1.37 -14.71
N ARG A 43 -5.85 2.11 -14.91
CA ARG A 43 -5.84 3.58 -15.09
C ARG A 43 -6.46 4.36 -13.91
N ILE A 44 -6.46 3.75 -12.70
CA ILE A 44 -7.14 4.33 -11.53
C ILE A 44 -6.15 4.68 -10.41
N ALA A 45 -5.12 3.85 -10.21
CA ALA A 45 -4.32 3.90 -8.99
C ALA A 45 -2.90 4.48 -9.17
N THR A 46 -2.46 4.69 -10.39
CA THR A 46 -1.12 5.22 -10.69
C THR A 46 -1.13 6.02 -11.99
N ALA A 47 -0.22 6.99 -12.09
CA ALA A 47 0.04 7.75 -13.30
C ALA A 47 0.99 7.03 -14.30
N GLN A 48 1.53 5.87 -13.93
CA GLN A 48 2.33 5.05 -14.83
C GLN A 48 1.46 4.53 -15.98
N LEU A 49 1.92 4.68 -17.21
CA LEU A 49 1.17 4.29 -18.41
C LEU A 49 1.56 2.90 -18.90
N GLU A 50 2.86 2.59 -18.86
CA GLU A 50 3.40 1.33 -19.34
C GLU A 50 3.77 0.39 -18.19
N PRO A 51 3.64 -0.93 -18.39
CA PRO A 51 4.11 -1.91 -17.42
C PRO A 51 5.59 -1.72 -17.09
N VAL A 52 5.95 -1.95 -15.85
CA VAL A 52 7.34 -1.86 -15.40
C VAL A 52 8.03 -3.21 -15.46
N THR A 53 9.36 -3.18 -15.67
CA THR A 53 10.21 -4.37 -15.75
C THR A 53 10.84 -4.72 -14.39
N PHE A 54 11.47 -5.90 -14.33
CA PHE A 54 12.20 -6.34 -13.13
C PHE A 54 13.42 -5.45 -12.86
N GLU A 55 14.17 -5.11 -13.90
CA GLU A 55 15.38 -4.30 -13.79
C GLU A 55 15.08 -2.91 -13.23
N GLU A 56 14.05 -2.24 -13.76
CA GLU A 56 13.61 -0.94 -13.25
C GLU A 56 13.23 -0.99 -11.78
N ARG A 57 12.55 -2.06 -11.34
CA ARG A 57 12.09 -2.19 -9.95
C ARG A 57 13.16 -2.66 -8.99
N ARG A 58 14.14 -3.43 -9.46
CA ARG A 58 15.31 -3.80 -8.65
C ARG A 58 16.11 -2.56 -8.26
N ASP A 59 16.36 -1.65 -9.19
CA ASP A 59 17.10 -0.42 -8.90
C ASP A 59 16.29 0.52 -8.01
N TRP A 60 14.99 0.57 -8.20
CA TRP A 60 14.09 1.32 -7.33
C TRP A 60 14.05 0.76 -5.88
N LEU A 61 14.02 -0.57 -5.69
CA LEU A 61 14.08 -1.18 -4.37
C LEU A 61 15.35 -0.77 -3.60
N LYS A 62 16.49 -0.70 -4.28
CA LYS A 62 17.77 -0.27 -3.67
C LYS A 62 17.78 1.18 -3.19
N GLN A 63 16.89 2.03 -3.70
CA GLN A 63 16.75 3.43 -3.28
C GLN A 63 15.96 3.60 -1.99
N HIS A 64 15.32 2.54 -1.49
CA HIS A 64 14.58 2.55 -0.24
C HIS A 64 15.49 2.09 0.91
N SER A 65 15.29 2.70 2.08
CA SER A 65 15.97 2.34 3.31
C SER A 65 14.94 2.06 4.40
N SER A 66 15.18 1.02 5.20
CA SER A 66 14.28 0.63 6.29
C SER A 66 14.16 1.65 7.41
N ASP A 67 15.13 2.55 7.52
CA ASP A 67 15.27 3.54 8.59
C ASP A 67 14.69 4.93 8.28
N GLN A 68 14.46 5.27 7.00
CA GLN A 68 13.84 6.55 6.63
C GLN A 68 12.70 6.42 5.63
N HIS A 69 12.88 5.63 4.58
CA HIS A 69 11.92 5.50 3.49
C HIS A 69 11.67 4.01 3.20
N PRO A 70 10.97 3.31 4.08
CA PRO A 70 10.79 1.88 3.96
C PRO A 70 9.94 1.48 2.76
N PHE A 71 10.22 0.28 2.30
CA PHE A 71 9.40 -0.46 1.37
C PHE A 71 8.90 -1.72 2.08
N TRP A 72 7.63 -1.76 2.41
CA TRP A 72 7.03 -2.89 3.11
C TRP A 72 6.15 -3.74 2.21
N VAL A 73 6.16 -5.04 2.48
CA VAL A 73 5.16 -5.98 1.97
C VAL A 73 4.29 -6.47 3.12
N LEU A 74 3.02 -6.74 2.84
CA LEU A 74 2.16 -7.51 3.71
C LEU A 74 2.05 -8.92 3.13
N GLU A 75 2.46 -9.88 3.90
CA GLU A 75 2.47 -11.30 3.58
C GLU A 75 1.30 -12.00 4.25
N ILE A 76 0.62 -12.90 3.52
CA ILE A 76 -0.40 -13.82 4.03
C ILE A 76 0.01 -15.20 3.54
N ASP A 77 0.21 -16.15 4.44
CA ASP A 77 0.58 -17.53 4.12
C ASP A 77 1.73 -17.60 3.09
N ARG A 78 2.80 -16.82 3.32
CA ARG A 78 4.01 -16.69 2.46
C ARG A 78 3.74 -16.06 1.08
N SER A 79 2.57 -15.49 0.86
CA SER A 79 2.24 -14.79 -0.38
C SER A 79 2.19 -13.29 -0.15
N VAL A 80 2.85 -12.49 -0.98
CA VAL A 80 2.76 -11.03 -0.94
C VAL A 80 1.35 -10.63 -1.37
N ALA A 81 0.55 -10.14 -0.42
CA ALA A 81 -0.83 -9.73 -0.63
C ALA A 81 -0.96 -8.24 -1.01
N GLY A 82 0.05 -7.44 -0.66
CA GLY A 82 0.13 -6.03 -0.98
C GLY A 82 1.45 -5.44 -0.54
N TRP A 83 1.69 -4.20 -0.93
CA TRP A 83 2.91 -3.48 -0.58
C TRP A 83 2.67 -1.97 -0.43
N LEU A 84 3.55 -1.34 0.33
CA LEU A 84 3.56 0.10 0.58
C LEU A 84 4.99 0.62 0.51
N THR A 85 5.14 1.83 -0.05
CA THR A 85 6.38 2.59 0.03
C THR A 85 6.15 3.95 0.66
N LEU A 86 7.14 4.39 1.42
CA LEU A 86 7.33 5.78 1.77
C LEU A 86 8.53 6.32 0.96
N LYS A 87 8.39 7.50 0.37
CA LYS A 87 9.47 8.18 -0.35
C LYS A 87 9.49 9.66 0.02
N PRO A 88 10.62 10.37 -0.15
CA PRO A 88 10.65 11.82 0.06
C PRO A 88 9.55 12.50 -0.75
N PHE A 89 8.79 13.40 -0.11
CA PHE A 89 7.74 14.15 -0.80
C PHE A 89 8.31 15.13 -1.82
N LEU A 90 9.30 15.92 -1.41
CA LEU A 90 10.00 16.88 -2.26
C LEU A 90 11.51 16.89 -1.93
N PRO A 91 12.39 17.24 -2.90
CA PRO A 91 13.84 17.04 -2.76
C PRO A 91 14.55 18.05 -1.85
N ARG A 92 13.85 19.03 -1.25
CA ARG A 92 14.46 20.06 -0.40
C ARG A 92 14.45 19.64 1.06
N ARG A 93 15.52 19.96 1.82
CA ARG A 93 15.70 19.59 3.23
C ARG A 93 14.55 20.01 4.15
N ALA A 94 13.87 21.12 3.86
CA ALA A 94 12.71 21.58 4.64
C ALA A 94 11.53 20.59 4.62
N TYR A 95 11.46 19.71 3.63
CA TYR A 95 10.41 18.67 3.50
C TYR A 95 10.85 17.30 4.02
N ARG A 96 11.98 17.17 4.69
CA ARG A 96 12.53 15.89 5.13
C ARG A 96 11.58 15.09 6.03
N GLY A 97 10.80 15.79 6.85
CA GLY A 97 9.76 15.18 7.70
C GLY A 97 8.44 14.86 6.98
N THR A 98 8.36 15.01 5.65
CA THR A 98 7.15 14.68 4.88
C THR A 98 7.46 13.55 3.91
N ALA A 99 6.69 12.47 3.99
CA ALA A 99 6.81 11.35 3.08
C ALA A 99 5.57 11.19 2.19
N GLU A 100 5.79 10.88 0.92
CA GLU A 100 4.72 10.42 0.02
C GLU A 100 4.52 8.92 0.20
N VAL A 101 3.28 8.50 0.42
CA VAL A 101 2.91 7.10 0.55
C VAL A 101 2.25 6.58 -0.73
N SER A 102 2.68 5.40 -1.16
CA SER A 102 2.01 4.61 -2.20
C SER A 102 1.67 3.23 -1.66
N VAL A 103 0.45 2.75 -1.88
CA VAL A 103 -0.02 1.44 -1.43
C VAL A 103 -0.78 0.72 -2.53
N TYR A 104 -0.47 -0.56 -2.71
CA TYR A 104 -1.08 -1.42 -3.73
C TYR A 104 -1.39 -2.79 -3.16
N VAL A 105 -2.50 -3.39 -3.61
CA VAL A 105 -3.00 -4.68 -3.10
C VAL A 105 -3.31 -5.59 -4.28
N ASP A 106 -2.85 -6.84 -4.21
CA ASP A 106 -3.22 -7.88 -5.18
C ASP A 106 -4.74 -8.04 -5.19
N GLU A 107 -5.33 -8.13 -6.37
CA GLU A 107 -6.79 -8.22 -6.55
C GLU A 107 -7.41 -9.41 -5.81
N LYS A 108 -6.66 -10.50 -5.65
CA LYS A 108 -7.10 -11.71 -4.92
C LYS A 108 -7.29 -11.47 -3.43
N PHE A 109 -6.61 -10.46 -2.87
CA PHE A 109 -6.63 -10.13 -1.45
C PHE A 109 -7.38 -8.83 -1.14
N ARG A 110 -8.09 -8.23 -2.12
CA ARG A 110 -8.87 -7.01 -1.90
C ARG A 110 -9.97 -7.21 -0.86
N ARG A 111 -10.35 -6.12 -0.18
CA ARG A 111 -11.38 -6.06 0.87
C ARG A 111 -11.08 -6.91 2.12
N ARG A 112 -9.82 -7.32 2.31
CA ARG A 112 -9.33 -8.05 3.49
C ARG A 112 -8.54 -7.16 4.46
N GLY A 113 -8.63 -5.83 4.33
CA GLY A 113 -7.96 -4.89 5.22
C GLY A 113 -6.49 -4.62 4.90
N ILE A 114 -5.88 -5.24 3.86
CA ILE A 114 -4.45 -5.17 3.54
C ILE A 114 -3.93 -3.72 3.46
N ALA A 115 -4.57 -2.87 2.64
CA ALA A 115 -4.15 -1.48 2.50
C ALA A 115 -4.32 -0.68 3.81
N ARG A 116 -5.37 -0.98 4.60
CA ARG A 116 -5.59 -0.36 5.92
C ARG A 116 -4.47 -0.74 6.88
N THR A 117 -4.07 -1.99 6.92
CA THR A 117 -2.98 -2.47 7.78
C THR A 117 -1.66 -1.80 7.39
N LEU A 118 -1.28 -1.80 6.10
CA LEU A 118 -0.06 -1.16 5.61
C LEU A 118 -0.02 0.35 5.89
N LEU A 119 -1.12 1.07 5.64
CA LEU A 119 -1.21 2.50 5.96
C LEU A 119 -1.20 2.76 7.46
N GLY A 120 -1.80 1.88 8.26
CA GLY A 120 -1.74 1.91 9.71
C GLY A 120 -0.30 1.80 10.23
N GLU A 121 0.50 0.89 9.67
CA GLU A 121 1.93 0.79 9.99
C GLU A 121 2.68 2.08 9.65
N ALA A 122 2.41 2.68 8.48
CA ALA A 122 3.05 3.94 8.09
C ALA A 122 2.70 5.09 9.06
N ILE A 123 1.47 5.15 9.56
CA ILE A 123 1.03 6.13 10.54
C ILE A 123 1.70 5.90 11.89
N VAL A 124 1.72 4.67 12.39
CA VAL A 124 2.25 4.33 13.72
C VAL A 124 3.78 4.46 13.75
N ARG A 125 4.46 4.03 12.70
CA ARG A 125 5.93 4.03 12.63
C ARG A 125 6.51 5.34 12.10
N GLY A 126 5.69 6.23 11.52
CA GLY A 126 6.13 7.52 10.96
C GLY A 126 7.04 8.32 11.90
N PRO A 127 6.66 8.56 13.17
CA PRO A 127 7.51 9.31 14.11
C PRO A 127 8.89 8.70 14.33
N SER A 128 9.00 7.37 14.39
CA SER A 128 10.28 6.67 14.55
C SER A 128 11.18 6.74 13.31
N LEU A 129 10.59 7.06 12.15
CA LEU A 129 11.27 7.31 10.87
C LEU A 129 11.57 8.80 10.63
N GLU A 130 11.40 9.64 11.65
CA GLU A 130 11.50 11.12 11.54
C GLU A 130 10.49 11.73 10.55
N ILE A 131 9.36 11.05 10.29
CA ILE A 131 8.28 11.52 9.43
C ILE A 131 7.20 12.16 10.31
N ASN A 132 6.86 13.41 10.03
CA ASN A 132 5.85 14.19 10.75
C ASN A 132 4.54 14.31 9.95
N ALA A 133 4.61 14.08 8.64
CA ALA A 133 3.46 14.15 7.75
C ALA A 133 3.55 13.09 6.65
N VAL A 134 2.44 12.45 6.38
CA VAL A 134 2.29 11.47 5.29
C VAL A 134 1.32 12.02 4.26
N VAL A 135 1.72 12.01 2.99
CA VAL A 135 0.94 12.54 1.87
C VAL A 135 0.64 11.44 0.87
N GLY A 136 -0.63 11.28 0.50
CA GLY A 136 -1.05 10.42 -0.60
C GLY A 136 -1.50 11.23 -1.80
N LEU A 137 -0.98 10.92 -2.98
CA LEU A 137 -1.39 11.50 -4.26
C LEU A 137 -2.38 10.55 -4.94
N ILE A 138 -3.66 10.92 -4.94
CA ILE A 138 -4.75 10.02 -5.33
C ILE A 138 -5.58 10.67 -6.43
N PHE A 139 -5.78 9.99 -7.55
CA PHE A 139 -6.70 10.50 -8.57
C PHE A 139 -8.11 10.73 -8.02
N ALA A 140 -8.73 11.86 -8.33
CA ALA A 140 -10.03 12.26 -7.80
C ALA A 140 -11.16 11.27 -8.14
N HIS A 141 -10.98 10.45 -9.18
CA HIS A 141 -11.92 9.38 -9.54
C HIS A 141 -11.67 8.06 -8.82
N ASN A 142 -10.56 7.90 -8.08
CA ASN A 142 -10.27 6.72 -7.26
C ASN A 142 -10.99 6.81 -5.90
N LYS A 143 -12.32 6.76 -5.93
CA LYS A 143 -13.16 6.90 -4.73
C LYS A 143 -12.84 5.89 -3.62
N PRO A 144 -12.54 4.60 -3.93
CA PRO A 144 -12.18 3.64 -2.88
C PRO A 144 -10.93 4.03 -2.09
N SER A 145 -9.88 4.53 -2.76
CA SER A 145 -8.66 4.99 -2.09
C SER A 145 -8.92 6.25 -1.28
N LEU A 146 -9.62 7.24 -1.82
CA LEU A 146 -9.98 8.46 -1.09
C LEU A 146 -10.72 8.12 0.21
N LYS A 147 -11.75 7.26 0.14
CA LYS A 147 -12.51 6.82 1.32
C LYS A 147 -11.63 6.08 2.34
N LEU A 148 -10.70 5.24 1.89
CA LEU A 148 -9.77 4.54 2.78
C LEU A 148 -8.88 5.53 3.55
N PHE A 149 -8.31 6.52 2.84
CA PHE A 149 -7.47 7.54 3.45
C PHE A 149 -8.26 8.40 4.45
N GLU A 150 -9.47 8.86 4.10
CA GLU A 150 -10.37 9.59 5.02
C GLU A 150 -10.66 8.78 6.29
N GLN A 151 -10.96 7.48 6.18
CA GLN A 151 -11.20 6.59 7.32
C GLN A 151 -9.97 6.39 8.22
N LEU A 152 -8.78 6.67 7.72
CA LEU A 152 -7.52 6.64 8.46
C LEU A 152 -7.10 8.04 8.94
N GLY A 153 -8.00 9.04 8.87
CA GLY A 153 -7.76 10.38 9.37
C GLY A 153 -6.89 11.25 8.47
N PHE A 154 -6.75 10.89 7.19
CA PHE A 154 -6.19 11.81 6.21
C PHE A 154 -7.24 12.83 5.80
N GLU A 155 -6.80 14.06 5.60
CA GLU A 155 -7.62 15.18 5.15
C GLU A 155 -7.23 15.58 3.72
N LYS A 156 -8.16 16.19 3.00
CA LYS A 156 -7.87 16.75 1.69
C LYS A 156 -7.09 18.05 1.85
N TRP A 157 -5.79 18.02 1.54
CA TRP A 157 -4.92 19.20 1.58
C TRP A 157 -4.88 19.97 0.27
N GLY A 158 -5.33 19.38 -0.84
CA GLY A 158 -5.37 20.07 -2.11
C GLY A 158 -6.02 19.27 -3.23
N LEU A 159 -6.26 19.98 -4.34
CA LEU A 159 -6.71 19.42 -5.61
C LEU A 159 -5.92 20.08 -6.74
N LEU A 160 -5.36 19.26 -7.59
CA LEU A 160 -4.69 19.68 -8.82
C LEU A 160 -5.57 19.28 -10.01
N PRO A 161 -6.26 20.24 -10.64
CA PRO A 161 -7.18 19.92 -11.72
C PRO A 161 -6.43 19.59 -13.01
N ARG A 162 -6.79 18.50 -13.67
CA ARG A 162 -6.33 18.07 -15.00
C ARG A 162 -4.81 18.00 -15.17
N VAL A 163 -4.09 17.61 -14.10
CA VAL A 163 -2.61 17.56 -14.11
C VAL A 163 -2.03 16.27 -14.68
N ALA A 164 -2.84 15.25 -14.85
CA ALA A 164 -2.40 13.99 -15.44
C ALA A 164 -3.25 13.63 -16.65
N ARG A 165 -2.64 12.98 -17.64
CA ARG A 165 -3.32 12.49 -18.83
C ARG A 165 -3.11 10.99 -18.94
N LEU A 166 -4.21 10.22 -18.86
CA LEU A 166 -4.20 8.77 -19.01
C LEU A 166 -5.04 8.43 -20.26
N ASP A 167 -4.40 7.85 -21.28
CA ASP A 167 -5.05 7.42 -22.52
C ASP A 167 -6.02 8.48 -23.09
N GLN A 168 -5.53 9.72 -23.30
CA GLN A 168 -6.28 10.89 -23.79
C GLN A 168 -7.30 11.50 -22.81
N VAL A 169 -7.47 10.94 -21.59
CA VAL A 169 -8.38 11.49 -20.57
C VAL A 169 -7.58 12.26 -19.52
N GLU A 170 -7.90 13.53 -19.35
CA GLU A 170 -7.34 14.35 -18.27
C GLU A 170 -7.91 13.92 -16.91
N ARG A 171 -7.06 13.94 -15.89
CA ARG A 171 -7.40 13.49 -14.53
C ARG A 171 -6.98 14.53 -13.50
N ASP A 172 -7.87 14.77 -12.57
CA ASP A 172 -7.59 15.55 -11.38
C ASP A 172 -6.84 14.68 -10.36
N LEU A 173 -5.90 15.28 -9.64
CA LEU A 173 -5.16 14.66 -8.56
C LEU A 173 -5.55 15.32 -7.24
N THR A 174 -5.97 14.51 -6.26
CA THR A 174 -6.24 14.93 -4.89
C THR A 174 -5.00 14.69 -4.04
N ILE A 175 -4.61 15.67 -3.26
CA ILE A 175 -3.58 15.56 -2.24
C ILE A 175 -4.28 15.26 -0.92
N MET A 176 -4.08 14.06 -0.40
CA MET A 176 -4.54 13.64 0.92
C MET A 176 -3.37 13.68 1.90
N GLY A 177 -3.51 14.38 3.01
CA GLY A 177 -2.43 14.53 3.97
C GLY A 177 -2.86 14.24 5.40
N ARG A 178 -1.90 13.77 6.20
CA ARG A 178 -2.07 13.53 7.63
C ARG A 178 -0.78 13.81 8.40
N HIS A 179 -0.88 14.50 9.52
CA HIS A 179 0.20 14.55 10.52
C HIS A 179 0.25 13.26 11.33
N VAL A 180 1.45 12.77 11.65
CA VAL A 180 1.71 11.49 12.34
C VAL A 180 2.68 11.68 13.50
#